data_905e624e7a8b2a3837c4bd9e91e22227
#
_entry.id   905e624e7a8b2a3837c4bd9e91e22227
#
_cell.length_a   1.000
_cell.length_b   1.000
_cell.length_c   1.000
_cell.angle_alpha   90.00
_cell.angle_beta   90.00
_cell.angle_gamma   90.00
#
_symmetry.space_group_name_H-M   'P 1'
#
loop_
_entity.id
_entity.type
_entity.pdbx_description
1 polymer ?
#
loop_
_entity_poly.entity_id
_entity_poly.type
_entity_poly.pdbx_seq_one_letter_code
_entity_poly.pdbx_strand_id
1 'polypeptide(L)'
;MTKRGIGFALAGLLLAAACGGGAAPAACQAAGTAAASAAPTKPPRAAIKVAIGSAASLNYLSWDLAKALGYFEDENLDVSLSYSASGNDAATALLSGSVEFTGNSMDQSIKAQIAGKPTKMVVSFSKTPGAAIVVRNELKDTVKTLKDLKGKTVGATGQGTGTHVVLTYALNQAGLVQDKDYTFKPCGSGTMAATLDSKGADACINSDPYITQYVAANKGFILKDYRTVKDTTELIGGSYQFTGAVTTADFIAKSPDVVQRVVNALVRTNKFVQATASKDIAAKLPKSVTGDDVDLYVKTLDAAKGYISADGLIDPAGAQNVLKMNVEDCKVNPTLCGNVKPDDKVDVSNLFDNSFAQKAQSK
;
A
#
# COMPACT_ATOMS: atom_id res chain seq x y z
N MET A 1 -41.61 -0.45 -51.92
CA MET A 1 -42.64 -1.49 -52.08
C MET A 1 -43.15 -1.82 -50.70
N THR A 2 -44.33 -1.34 -50.43
CA THR A 2 -45.59 -1.92 -49.94
C THR A 2 -45.55 -2.36 -48.47
N LYS A 3 -46.17 -1.56 -47.57
CA LYS A 3 -47.58 -1.42 -47.17
C LYS A 3 -48.07 -2.67 -46.40
N ARG A 4 -48.59 -2.55 -45.21
CA ARG A 4 -49.93 -2.19 -44.61
C ARG A 4 -49.97 -2.91 -43.27
N GLY A 5 -50.52 -2.56 -42.15
CA GLY A 5 -51.61 -1.70 -41.81
C GLY A 5 -52.73 -2.46 -41.09
N ILE A 6 -53.48 -1.75 -40.21
CA ILE A 6 -54.76 -2.13 -39.61
C ILE A 6 -54.60 -2.80 -38.24
N GLY A 7 -54.98 -2.33 -37.04
CA GLY A 7 -56.08 -1.43 -36.64
C GLY A 7 -57.37 -2.18 -36.38
N PHE A 8 -57.78 -2.25 -35.10
CA PHE A 8 -59.20 -2.11 -34.74
C PHE A 8 -59.42 -1.96 -33.22
N ALA A 9 -60.23 -0.99 -32.92
CA ALA A 9 -60.79 -0.57 -31.67
C ALA A 9 -62.18 -1.25 -31.47
N LEU A 10 -62.76 -1.08 -30.32
CA LEU A 10 -64.13 -0.78 -29.87
C LEU A 10 -64.41 -1.47 -28.53
N ALA A 11 -64.64 -0.73 -27.49
CA ALA A 11 -65.88 -0.10 -27.03
C ALA A 11 -66.86 -1.10 -26.36
N GLY A 12 -67.09 -1.01 -25.11
CA GLY A 12 -68.15 -0.26 -24.47
C GLY A 12 -69.17 -1.18 -23.83
N LEU A 13 -69.49 -1.06 -22.60
CA LEU A 13 -70.91 -0.74 -22.19
C LEU A 13 -71.02 -0.62 -20.65
N LEU A 14 -71.60 0.48 -20.28
CA LEU A 14 -72.14 0.75 -18.92
C LEU A 14 -73.43 -0.09 -18.68
N LEU A 15 -73.62 -0.56 -17.44
CA LEU A 15 -74.96 -0.64 -16.88
C LEU A 15 -74.94 -0.33 -15.38
N ALA A 16 -75.68 0.72 -15.02
CA ALA A 16 -76.00 1.07 -13.68
C ALA A 16 -77.28 0.34 -13.23
N ALA A 17 -77.33 -0.09 -12.01
CA ALA A 17 -78.59 -0.30 -11.30
C ALA A 17 -78.39 0.02 -9.82
N ALA A 18 -79.30 0.85 -9.31
CA ALA A 18 -79.36 1.41 -7.97
C ALA A 18 -80.22 0.60 -7.04
N CYS A 19 -80.19 1.02 -5.77
CA CYS A 19 -81.11 0.77 -4.63
C CYS A 19 -80.57 -0.30 -3.67
N GLY A 20 -80.38 -0.06 -2.39
CA GLY A 20 -80.94 0.76 -1.40
C GLY A 20 -80.73 0.12 -0.03
N GLY A 21 -80.41 0.91 0.96
CA GLY A 21 -80.84 0.64 2.34
C GLY A 21 -79.81 0.11 3.36
N GLY A 22 -79.49 0.91 4.36
CA GLY A 22 -79.40 0.50 5.75
C GLY A 22 -78.05 0.47 6.44
N ALA A 23 -77.72 1.53 7.07
CA ALA A 23 -77.03 1.75 8.37
C ALA A 23 -76.11 0.69 8.99
N ALA A 24 -74.85 1.03 9.24
CA ALA A 24 -74.17 1.24 10.51
C ALA A 24 -72.61 1.33 10.31
N PRO A 25 -71.86 2.14 11.05
CA PRO A 25 -70.44 2.38 10.75
C PRO A 25 -69.61 1.29 11.34
N ALA A 26 -68.98 0.49 10.46
CA ALA A 26 -67.85 -0.36 10.82
C ALA A 26 -66.53 0.42 10.67
N ALA A 27 -65.84 0.51 11.78
CA ALA A 27 -64.55 1.13 11.86
C ALA A 27 -63.57 0.50 10.83
N CYS A 28 -63.12 1.30 9.85
CA CYS A 28 -61.99 0.94 9.01
C CYS A 28 -60.72 0.93 9.86
N GLN A 29 -60.32 -0.23 10.33
CA GLN A 29 -58.96 -0.48 10.73
C GLN A 29 -58.10 -0.38 9.48
N ALA A 30 -57.38 0.73 9.37
CA ALA A 30 -56.26 0.86 8.43
C ALA A 30 -55.20 -0.16 8.85
N ALA A 31 -55.11 -1.27 8.12
CA ALA A 31 -53.98 -2.19 8.18
C ALA A 31 -52.76 -1.41 7.68
N GLY A 32 -52.04 -0.83 8.63
CA GLY A 32 -50.71 -0.32 8.35
C GLY A 32 -49.83 -1.50 7.92
N THR A 33 -49.58 -1.59 6.63
CA THR A 33 -48.49 -2.41 6.10
C THR A 33 -47.20 -1.82 6.67
N ALA A 34 -46.73 -2.38 7.79
CA ALA A 34 -45.37 -2.17 8.24
C ALA A 34 -44.45 -2.61 7.09
N ALA A 35 -43.85 -1.65 6.42
CA ALA A 35 -42.75 -1.92 5.47
C ALA A 35 -41.68 -2.68 6.26
N ALA A 36 -41.59 -3.98 6.04
CA ALA A 36 -40.50 -4.78 6.57
C ALA A 36 -39.20 -4.10 6.09
N SER A 37 -38.46 -3.52 7.02
CA SER A 37 -37.10 -3.04 6.77
C SER A 37 -36.32 -4.22 6.25
N ALA A 38 -36.04 -4.24 4.94
CA ALA A 38 -35.21 -5.26 4.35
C ALA A 38 -33.85 -5.19 5.07
N ALA A 39 -33.44 -6.28 5.67
CA ALA A 39 -32.10 -6.40 6.24
C ALA A 39 -31.09 -5.99 5.15
N PRO A 40 -30.04 -5.23 5.50
CA PRO A 40 -29.09 -4.78 4.53
C PRO A 40 -28.47 -6.01 3.83
N THR A 41 -28.78 -6.16 2.54
CA THR A 41 -28.23 -7.24 1.73
C THR A 41 -26.72 -7.02 1.61
N LYS A 42 -25.91 -8.03 1.96
CA LYS A 42 -24.46 -7.97 1.73
C LYS A 42 -24.19 -7.58 0.27
N PRO A 43 -23.26 -6.63 0.02
CA PRO A 43 -22.92 -6.27 -1.35
C PRO A 43 -22.41 -7.51 -2.12
N PRO A 44 -22.50 -7.55 -3.47
CA PRO A 44 -22.01 -8.68 -4.25
C PRO A 44 -20.54 -8.98 -3.97
N ARG A 45 -20.15 -10.26 -3.98
CA ARG A 45 -18.76 -10.68 -3.80
C ARG A 45 -17.93 -10.16 -4.96
N ALA A 46 -16.79 -9.54 -4.66
CA ALA A 46 -15.86 -9.02 -5.66
C ALA A 46 -14.51 -9.74 -5.57
N ALA A 47 -13.99 -10.17 -6.73
CA ALA A 47 -12.64 -10.72 -6.84
C ALA A 47 -11.64 -9.58 -7.06
N ILE A 48 -10.56 -9.55 -6.26
CA ILE A 48 -9.53 -8.51 -6.27
C ILE A 48 -8.16 -9.16 -6.35
N LYS A 49 -7.38 -8.75 -7.31
CA LYS A 49 -5.97 -9.13 -7.45
C LYS A 49 -5.08 -8.02 -6.94
N VAL A 50 -4.07 -8.39 -6.18
CA VAL A 50 -3.12 -7.45 -5.58
C VAL A 50 -1.69 -7.88 -5.91
N ALA A 51 -0.87 -6.94 -6.39
CA ALA A 51 0.56 -7.11 -6.53
C ALA A 51 1.29 -6.36 -5.40
N ILE A 52 2.12 -7.07 -4.64
CA ILE A 52 2.86 -6.51 -3.51
C ILE A 52 4.32 -6.38 -3.89
N GLY A 53 4.91 -5.20 -3.66
CA GLY A 53 6.26 -4.86 -4.10
C GLY A 53 7.40 -5.62 -3.42
N SER A 54 7.12 -6.44 -2.41
CA SER A 54 8.11 -7.28 -1.72
C SER A 54 7.40 -8.34 -0.88
N ALA A 55 7.79 -9.60 -1.03
CA ALA A 55 7.29 -10.69 -0.19
C ALA A 55 7.71 -10.51 1.28
N ALA A 56 6.88 -10.95 2.23
CA ALA A 56 7.17 -11.00 3.67
C ALA A 56 7.69 -9.70 4.32
N SER A 57 7.73 -8.58 3.62
CA SER A 57 8.16 -7.30 4.16
C SER A 57 7.13 -6.74 5.15
N LEU A 58 7.58 -6.33 6.34
CA LEU A 58 6.71 -5.69 7.34
C LEU A 58 6.08 -4.39 6.85
N ASN A 59 6.65 -3.74 5.85
CA ASN A 59 6.06 -2.59 5.18
C ASN A 59 4.75 -2.90 4.44
N TYR A 60 4.43 -4.18 4.22
CA TYR A 60 3.21 -4.66 3.55
C TYR A 60 2.41 -5.67 4.38
N LEU A 61 2.78 -5.84 5.65
CA LEU A 61 2.15 -6.78 6.59
C LEU A 61 0.62 -6.74 6.57
N SER A 62 0.04 -5.55 6.40
CA SER A 62 -1.42 -5.36 6.44
C SER A 62 -2.17 -6.18 5.39
N TRP A 63 -1.57 -6.46 4.21
CA TRP A 63 -2.17 -7.32 3.20
C TRP A 63 -2.22 -8.79 3.62
N ASP A 64 -1.07 -9.33 4.07
CA ASP A 64 -0.96 -10.72 4.50
C ASP A 64 -1.84 -11.00 5.72
N LEU A 65 -1.80 -10.09 6.68
CA LEU A 65 -2.53 -10.22 7.93
C LEU A 65 -4.05 -10.06 7.74
N ALA A 66 -4.50 -9.11 6.90
CA ALA A 66 -5.92 -8.97 6.57
C ALA A 66 -6.49 -10.26 5.96
N LYS A 67 -5.72 -10.89 5.07
CA LYS A 67 -6.09 -12.17 4.48
C LYS A 67 -6.09 -13.30 5.52
N ALA A 68 -5.06 -13.40 6.34
CA ALA A 68 -4.96 -14.43 7.39
C ALA A 68 -6.05 -14.31 8.46
N LEU A 69 -6.53 -13.10 8.73
CA LEU A 69 -7.62 -12.83 9.69
C LEU A 69 -9.02 -12.95 9.09
N GLY A 70 -9.17 -13.20 7.79
CA GLY A 70 -10.47 -13.26 7.11
C GLY A 70 -11.17 -11.91 6.94
N TYR A 71 -10.46 -10.80 7.10
CA TYR A 71 -11.08 -9.46 7.04
C TYR A 71 -11.54 -9.06 5.64
N PHE A 72 -10.94 -9.63 4.60
CA PHE A 72 -11.43 -9.46 3.23
C PHE A 72 -12.73 -10.23 3.00
N GLU A 73 -12.82 -11.44 3.53
CA GLU A 73 -14.03 -12.27 3.47
C GLU A 73 -15.19 -11.64 4.23
N ASP A 74 -14.92 -11.01 5.39
CA ASP A 74 -15.92 -10.25 6.15
C ASP A 74 -16.53 -9.10 5.32
N GLU A 75 -15.72 -8.48 4.48
CA GLU A 75 -16.14 -7.42 3.55
C GLU A 75 -16.64 -7.98 2.19
N ASN A 76 -16.88 -9.30 2.11
CA ASN A 76 -17.34 -10.01 0.92
C ASN A 76 -16.42 -9.82 -0.30
N LEU A 77 -15.11 -9.85 -0.07
CA LEU A 77 -14.06 -9.79 -1.09
C LEU A 77 -13.34 -11.13 -1.21
N ASP A 78 -12.96 -11.49 -2.43
CA ASP A 78 -12.07 -12.61 -2.73
C ASP A 78 -10.72 -12.04 -3.19
N VAL A 79 -9.75 -11.93 -2.26
CA VAL A 79 -8.48 -11.27 -2.51
C VAL A 79 -7.37 -12.26 -2.80
N SER A 80 -6.78 -12.14 -3.99
CA SER A 80 -5.59 -12.88 -4.41
C SER A 80 -4.35 -11.99 -4.28
N LEU A 81 -3.39 -12.42 -3.44
CA LEU A 81 -2.11 -11.72 -3.27
C LEU A 81 -1.04 -12.36 -4.15
N SER A 82 -0.28 -11.55 -4.85
CA SER A 82 0.94 -11.92 -5.57
C SER A 82 2.11 -11.03 -5.16
N TYR A 83 3.33 -11.56 -5.21
CA TYR A 83 4.51 -10.85 -4.76
C TYR A 83 5.44 -10.61 -5.95
N SER A 84 5.73 -9.35 -6.20
CA SER A 84 6.62 -8.91 -7.27
C SER A 84 8.07 -8.90 -6.80
N ALA A 85 9.00 -8.98 -7.73
CA ALA A 85 10.43 -8.88 -7.43
C ALA A 85 10.84 -7.49 -6.93
N SER A 86 10.09 -6.45 -7.35
CA SER A 86 10.32 -5.06 -6.95
C SER A 86 9.02 -4.25 -6.92
N GLY A 87 9.06 -3.06 -6.31
CA GLY A 87 7.95 -2.10 -6.35
C GLY A 87 7.66 -1.60 -7.77
N ASN A 88 8.64 -1.56 -8.67
CA ASN A 88 8.43 -1.19 -10.07
C ASN A 88 7.59 -2.24 -10.81
N ASP A 89 7.84 -3.53 -10.57
CA ASP A 89 7.06 -4.62 -11.19
C ASP A 89 5.62 -4.59 -10.70
N ALA A 90 5.42 -4.37 -9.39
CA ALA A 90 4.08 -4.23 -8.81
C ALA A 90 3.34 -3.00 -9.38
N ALA A 91 4.02 -1.86 -9.56
CA ALA A 91 3.45 -0.68 -10.20
C ALA A 91 3.09 -0.96 -11.67
N THR A 92 3.94 -1.66 -12.40
CA THR A 92 3.67 -2.06 -13.79
C THR A 92 2.43 -2.95 -13.89
N ALA A 93 2.26 -3.92 -12.97
CA ALA A 93 1.07 -4.78 -12.93
C ALA A 93 -0.22 -3.96 -12.71
N LEU A 94 -0.18 -2.95 -11.82
CA LEU A 94 -1.32 -2.04 -11.62
C LEU A 94 -1.61 -1.19 -12.86
N LEU A 95 -0.59 -0.57 -13.43
CA LEU A 95 -0.75 0.36 -14.57
C LEU A 95 -1.12 -0.35 -15.89
N SER A 96 -0.86 -1.65 -15.99
CA SER A 96 -1.33 -2.50 -17.10
C SER A 96 -2.74 -3.04 -16.90
N GLY A 97 -3.35 -2.86 -15.73
CA GLY A 97 -4.67 -3.41 -15.39
C GLY A 97 -4.65 -4.91 -15.08
N SER A 98 -3.47 -5.51 -14.84
CA SER A 98 -3.35 -6.93 -14.46
C SER A 98 -3.81 -7.19 -13.04
N VAL A 99 -3.79 -6.15 -12.18
CA VAL A 99 -4.28 -6.15 -10.80
C VAL A 99 -5.07 -4.88 -10.52
N GLU A 100 -5.97 -4.92 -9.53
CA GLU A 100 -6.78 -3.77 -9.10
C GLU A 100 -6.07 -2.92 -8.05
N PHE A 101 -5.19 -3.54 -7.25
CA PHE A 101 -4.42 -2.87 -6.19
C PHE A 101 -2.97 -3.28 -6.22
N THR A 102 -2.14 -2.42 -5.64
CA THR A 102 -0.76 -2.78 -5.30
C THR A 102 -0.42 -2.33 -3.87
N GLY A 103 0.36 -3.15 -3.16
CA GLY A 103 1.11 -2.74 -1.98
C GLY A 103 2.40 -2.09 -2.45
N ASN A 104 2.51 -0.75 -2.39
CA ASN A 104 3.64 -0.05 -2.97
C ASN A 104 4.01 1.24 -2.21
N SER A 105 5.14 1.82 -2.57
CA SER A 105 5.61 3.11 -2.04
C SER A 105 5.04 4.28 -2.84
N MET A 106 4.91 5.44 -2.19
CA MET A 106 4.27 6.62 -2.77
C MET A 106 5.05 7.23 -3.94
N ASP A 107 6.35 7.05 -4.02
CA ASP A 107 7.17 7.47 -5.17
C ASP A 107 6.67 6.87 -6.49
N GLN A 108 6.10 5.66 -6.47
CA GLN A 108 5.50 5.06 -7.65
C GLN A 108 4.24 5.81 -8.11
N SER A 109 3.46 6.35 -7.17
CA SER A 109 2.31 7.22 -7.51
C SER A 109 2.75 8.55 -8.11
N ILE A 110 3.87 9.13 -7.64
CA ILE A 110 4.47 10.33 -8.25
C ILE A 110 4.84 10.05 -9.71
N LYS A 111 5.55 8.95 -9.98
CA LYS A 111 5.96 8.54 -11.33
C LYS A 111 4.76 8.27 -12.24
N ALA A 112 3.76 7.60 -11.72
CA ALA A 112 2.52 7.32 -12.44
C ALA A 112 1.76 8.61 -12.80
N GLN A 113 1.67 9.56 -11.87
CA GLN A 113 1.05 10.87 -12.10
C GLN A 113 1.76 11.64 -13.23
N ILE A 114 3.09 11.70 -13.20
CA ILE A 114 3.92 12.35 -14.23
C ILE A 114 3.76 11.66 -15.59
N ALA A 115 3.58 10.33 -15.59
CA ALA A 115 3.33 9.54 -16.81
C ALA A 115 1.88 9.66 -17.34
N GLY A 116 1.02 10.49 -16.72
CA GLY A 116 -0.37 10.65 -17.12
C GLY A 116 -1.28 9.45 -16.80
N LYS A 117 -0.85 8.59 -15.89
CA LYS A 117 -1.59 7.43 -15.39
C LYS A 117 -1.85 7.55 -13.88
N PRO A 118 -2.74 8.45 -13.44
CA PRO A 118 -2.89 8.79 -12.03
C PRO A 118 -3.31 7.59 -11.19
N THR A 119 -2.58 7.38 -10.11
CA THR A 119 -2.91 6.43 -9.05
C THR A 119 -3.09 7.16 -7.73
N LYS A 120 -3.81 6.56 -6.80
CA LYS A 120 -4.01 7.10 -5.46
C LYS A 120 -3.69 6.06 -4.39
N MET A 121 -2.94 6.47 -3.39
CA MET A 121 -2.82 5.73 -2.15
C MET A 121 -4.10 5.94 -1.33
N VAL A 122 -4.75 4.88 -0.89
CA VAL A 122 -6.02 4.93 -0.16
C VAL A 122 -5.91 4.44 1.29
N VAL A 123 -4.80 3.78 1.64
CA VAL A 123 -4.43 3.41 3.02
C VAL A 123 -2.93 3.56 3.19
N SER A 124 -2.51 4.19 4.26
CA SER A 124 -1.11 4.23 4.71
C SER A 124 -0.76 2.98 5.51
N PHE A 125 0.41 2.38 5.25
CA PHE A 125 0.96 1.29 6.06
C PHE A 125 2.13 1.76 6.91
N SER A 126 2.96 2.69 6.42
CA SER A 126 4.13 3.17 7.16
C SER A 126 4.34 4.68 7.00
N LYS A 127 4.76 5.31 8.11
CA LYS A 127 5.03 6.76 8.22
C LYS A 127 6.53 7.08 8.26
N THR A 128 7.37 6.08 7.98
CA THR A 128 8.82 6.19 7.80
C THR A 128 9.22 5.28 6.64
N PRO A 129 10.45 5.37 6.11
CA PRO A 129 10.94 4.43 5.10
C PRO A 129 10.87 2.96 5.54
N GLY A 130 10.81 2.68 6.85
CA GLY A 130 10.79 1.31 7.37
C GLY A 130 11.96 0.47 6.86
N ALA A 131 13.11 1.11 6.62
CA ALA A 131 14.28 0.53 5.98
C ALA A 131 15.56 0.92 6.70
N ALA A 132 16.63 0.12 6.54
CA ALA A 132 17.95 0.46 7.05
C ALA A 132 19.05 0.08 6.05
N ILE A 133 20.17 0.78 6.11
CA ILE A 133 21.38 0.44 5.36
C ILE A 133 22.19 -0.54 6.20
N VAL A 134 22.31 -1.76 5.69
CA VAL A 134 23.10 -2.85 6.29
C VAL A 134 24.39 -3.01 5.51
N VAL A 135 25.49 -3.15 6.23
CA VAL A 135 26.84 -3.39 5.69
C VAL A 135 27.30 -4.78 6.17
N ARG A 136 27.97 -5.52 5.28
CA ARG A 136 28.54 -6.84 5.68
C ARG A 136 29.66 -6.67 6.72
N ASN A 137 29.77 -7.64 7.65
CA ASN A 137 30.59 -7.53 8.86
C ASN A 137 32.08 -7.34 8.58
N GLU A 138 32.61 -7.85 7.47
CA GLU A 138 34.03 -7.71 7.14
C GLU A 138 34.46 -6.25 6.93
N LEU A 139 33.49 -5.36 6.70
CA LEU A 139 33.74 -3.92 6.54
C LEU A 139 33.52 -3.11 7.84
N LYS A 140 33.22 -3.78 8.96
CA LYS A 140 32.89 -3.12 10.22
C LYS A 140 33.96 -2.15 10.73
N ASP A 141 35.22 -2.43 10.46
CA ASP A 141 36.34 -1.57 10.92
C ASP A 141 36.60 -0.38 10.00
N THR A 142 36.19 -0.48 8.73
CA THR A 142 36.47 0.52 7.70
C THR A 142 35.27 1.38 7.29
N VAL A 143 34.02 0.91 7.56
CA VAL A 143 32.79 1.62 7.23
C VAL A 143 32.07 2.03 8.52
N LYS A 144 32.11 3.31 8.87
CA LYS A 144 31.48 3.88 10.07
C LYS A 144 30.45 4.95 9.74
N THR A 145 30.54 5.55 8.56
CA THR A 145 29.67 6.62 8.08
C THR A 145 29.25 6.36 6.65
N LEU A 146 28.23 7.07 6.15
CA LEU A 146 27.82 7.00 4.76
C LEU A 146 28.95 7.37 3.80
N LYS A 147 29.84 8.30 4.19
CA LYS A 147 30.99 8.72 3.36
C LYS A 147 31.98 7.60 3.09
N ASP A 148 32.07 6.60 3.98
CA ASP A 148 32.97 5.46 3.84
C ASP A 148 32.48 4.44 2.79
N LEU A 149 31.27 4.66 2.25
CA LEU A 149 30.74 3.90 1.13
C LEU A 149 31.30 4.36 -0.23
N LYS A 150 32.18 5.39 -0.25
CA LYS A 150 32.89 5.76 -1.48
C LYS A 150 33.74 4.60 -2.02
N GLY A 151 33.60 4.35 -3.32
CA GLY A 151 34.25 3.23 -4.01
C GLY A 151 33.65 1.84 -3.70
N LYS A 152 32.55 1.77 -2.97
CA LYS A 152 31.86 0.51 -2.63
C LYS A 152 30.73 0.20 -3.60
N THR A 153 30.28 -1.05 -3.59
CA THR A 153 29.06 -1.48 -4.26
C THR A 153 27.91 -1.43 -3.26
N VAL A 154 26.90 -0.60 -3.54
CA VAL A 154 25.76 -0.36 -2.63
C VAL A 154 24.46 -0.65 -3.36
N GLY A 155 23.52 -1.31 -2.69
CA GLY A 155 22.29 -1.73 -3.33
C GLY A 155 21.01 -1.32 -2.61
N ALA A 156 19.92 -1.42 -3.35
CA ALA A 156 18.53 -1.29 -2.87
C ALA A 156 17.68 -2.39 -3.49
N THR A 157 16.39 -2.47 -3.16
CA THR A 157 15.50 -3.52 -3.68
C THR A 157 15.40 -3.54 -5.21
N GLY A 158 15.70 -2.44 -5.87
CA GLY A 158 15.78 -2.27 -7.31
C GLY A 158 16.03 -0.81 -7.66
N GLN A 159 16.61 -0.55 -8.83
CA GLN A 159 16.83 0.82 -9.30
C GLN A 159 15.47 1.52 -9.50
N GLY A 160 15.34 2.75 -9.01
CA GLY A 160 14.11 3.54 -9.11
C GLY A 160 12.98 3.09 -8.18
N THR A 161 13.22 2.17 -7.24
CA THR A 161 12.25 1.83 -6.18
C THR A 161 12.32 2.83 -5.03
N GLY A 162 11.32 2.84 -4.12
CA GLY A 162 11.32 3.73 -2.98
C GLY A 162 12.55 3.59 -2.06
N THR A 163 13.05 2.37 -1.86
CA THR A 163 14.31 2.16 -1.12
C THR A 163 15.53 2.71 -1.88
N HIS A 164 15.51 2.67 -3.22
CA HIS A 164 16.57 3.29 -4.01
C HIS A 164 16.57 4.81 -3.85
N VAL A 165 15.41 5.46 -3.91
CA VAL A 165 15.30 6.92 -3.70
C VAL A 165 15.80 7.33 -2.31
N VAL A 166 15.45 6.56 -1.26
CA VAL A 166 15.95 6.82 0.10
C VAL A 166 17.46 6.65 0.18
N LEU A 167 18.01 5.61 -0.46
CA LEU A 167 19.46 5.35 -0.49
C LEU A 167 20.22 6.49 -1.19
N THR A 168 19.82 6.81 -2.42
CA THR A 168 20.51 7.82 -3.23
C THR A 168 20.42 9.18 -2.59
N TYR A 169 19.25 9.56 -2.05
CA TYR A 169 19.11 10.80 -1.29
C TYR A 169 20.06 10.86 -0.08
N ALA A 170 20.11 9.79 0.73
CA ALA A 170 21.00 9.75 1.90
C ALA A 170 22.48 9.82 1.50
N LEU A 171 22.87 9.14 0.43
CA LEU A 171 24.25 9.19 -0.07
C LEU A 171 24.59 10.54 -0.70
N ASN A 172 23.65 11.17 -1.42
CA ASN A 172 23.82 12.52 -1.95
C ASN A 172 24.05 13.56 -0.83
N GLN A 173 23.31 13.45 0.29
CA GLN A 173 23.54 14.29 1.47
C GLN A 173 24.93 14.04 2.10
N ALA A 174 25.48 12.87 1.93
CA ALA A 174 26.86 12.55 2.35
C ALA A 174 27.91 12.95 1.30
N GLY A 175 27.51 13.53 0.15
CA GLY A 175 28.39 13.96 -0.94
C GLY A 175 28.80 12.82 -1.89
N LEU A 176 28.06 11.73 -1.93
CA LEU A 176 28.34 10.58 -2.80
C LEU A 176 27.25 10.46 -3.89
N VAL A 177 27.69 10.40 -5.15
CA VAL A 177 26.83 10.31 -6.33
C VAL A 177 26.95 8.91 -6.93
N GLN A 178 25.82 8.29 -7.26
CA GLN A 178 25.81 6.97 -7.90
C GLN A 178 26.55 6.98 -9.24
N ASP A 179 27.22 5.88 -9.54
CA ASP A 179 28.04 5.63 -10.74
C ASP A 179 29.25 6.57 -10.91
N LYS A 180 29.43 7.49 -9.95
CA LYS A 180 30.64 8.34 -9.83
C LYS A 180 31.44 7.97 -8.58
N ASP A 181 30.78 7.93 -7.43
CA ASP A 181 31.44 7.73 -6.13
C ASP A 181 31.19 6.32 -5.57
N TYR A 182 30.14 5.62 -6.02
CA TYR A 182 29.84 4.23 -5.68
C TYR A 182 29.12 3.54 -6.83
N THR A 183 29.21 2.20 -6.88
CA THR A 183 28.51 1.38 -7.88
C THR A 183 27.18 0.89 -7.32
N PHE A 184 26.07 1.02 -8.07
CA PHE A 184 24.79 0.45 -7.68
C PHE A 184 24.64 -1.00 -8.11
N LYS A 185 24.05 -1.84 -7.23
CA LYS A 185 23.64 -3.21 -7.56
C LYS A 185 22.32 -3.56 -6.90
N PRO A 186 21.32 -4.10 -7.61
CA PRO A 186 20.08 -4.55 -6.98
C PRO A 186 20.32 -5.58 -5.88
N CYS A 187 19.71 -5.33 -4.71
CA CYS A 187 19.67 -6.19 -3.54
C CYS A 187 18.19 -6.48 -3.20
N GLY A 188 17.51 -7.25 -4.04
CA GLY A 188 16.09 -7.57 -3.83
C GLY A 188 15.84 -8.14 -2.44
N SER A 189 14.65 -7.95 -1.90
CA SER A 189 14.33 -8.36 -0.53
C SER A 189 14.70 -9.83 -0.26
N GLY A 190 14.25 -10.76 -1.06
CA GLY A 190 14.58 -12.18 -0.92
C GLY A 190 16.01 -12.56 -1.31
N THR A 191 16.78 -11.67 -1.93
CA THR A 191 18.16 -11.93 -2.40
C THR A 191 19.23 -11.12 -1.67
N MET A 192 18.83 -10.21 -0.75
CA MET A 192 19.76 -9.34 -0.02
C MET A 192 20.89 -10.12 0.67
N ALA A 193 20.53 -11.13 1.46
CA ALA A 193 21.50 -11.94 2.18
C ALA A 193 22.50 -12.62 1.23
N ALA A 194 22.01 -13.25 0.15
CA ALA A 194 22.87 -13.91 -0.83
C ALA A 194 23.76 -12.90 -1.57
N THR A 195 23.27 -11.71 -1.87
CA THR A 195 24.04 -10.65 -2.55
C THR A 195 25.17 -10.14 -1.66
N LEU A 196 24.91 -9.94 -0.36
CA LEU A 196 25.94 -9.52 0.60
C LEU A 196 26.94 -10.65 0.89
N ASP A 197 26.47 -11.88 1.13
CA ASP A 197 27.32 -13.06 1.43
C ASP A 197 28.27 -13.38 0.26
N SER A 198 27.81 -13.27 -0.98
CA SER A 198 28.64 -13.46 -2.17
C SER A 198 29.58 -12.29 -2.48
N LYS A 199 29.57 -11.23 -1.66
CA LYS A 199 30.29 -9.97 -1.90
C LYS A 199 29.85 -9.27 -3.19
N GLY A 200 28.65 -9.56 -3.67
CA GLY A 200 28.05 -8.90 -4.82
C GLY A 200 27.67 -7.44 -4.52
N ALA A 201 27.46 -7.12 -3.23
CA ALA A 201 27.37 -5.76 -2.72
C ALA A 201 28.12 -5.68 -1.38
N ASP A 202 28.55 -4.47 -0.99
CA ASP A 202 29.19 -4.15 0.28
C ASP A 202 28.15 -3.72 1.32
N ALA A 203 27.10 -3.04 0.85
CA ALA A 203 25.99 -2.57 1.66
C ALA A 203 24.69 -2.64 0.87
N CYS A 204 23.55 -2.83 1.57
CA CYS A 204 22.23 -2.80 0.98
C CYS A 204 21.27 -2.03 1.88
N ILE A 205 20.39 -1.21 1.30
CA ILE A 205 19.18 -0.74 2.00
C ILE A 205 18.04 -1.72 1.74
N ASN A 206 17.37 -2.13 2.80
CA ASN A 206 16.22 -3.02 2.71
C ASN A 206 15.28 -2.80 3.89
N SER A 207 14.19 -3.57 3.98
CA SER A 207 13.21 -3.54 5.07
C SER A 207 13.27 -4.82 5.92
N ASP A 208 12.58 -4.78 7.07
CA ASP A 208 12.39 -5.96 7.88
C ASP A 208 11.41 -6.95 7.22
N PRO A 209 11.59 -8.28 7.48
CA PRO A 209 12.51 -8.89 8.45
C PRO A 209 13.94 -9.14 7.94
N TYR A 210 14.23 -8.84 6.66
CA TYR A 210 15.52 -9.17 6.03
C TYR A 210 16.72 -8.53 6.73
N ILE A 211 16.57 -7.25 7.17
CA ILE A 211 17.60 -6.53 7.93
C ILE A 211 17.90 -7.25 9.24
N THR A 212 16.86 -7.45 10.05
CA THR A 212 17.02 -8.04 11.39
C THR A 212 17.53 -9.47 11.31
N GLN A 213 17.07 -10.27 10.34
CA GLN A 213 17.59 -11.63 10.11
C GLN A 213 19.08 -11.62 9.78
N TYR A 214 19.54 -10.74 8.89
CA TYR A 214 20.95 -10.67 8.50
C TYR A 214 21.86 -10.23 9.64
N VAL A 215 21.41 -9.25 10.42
CA VAL A 215 22.13 -8.73 11.59
C VAL A 215 22.14 -9.76 12.75
N ALA A 216 21.02 -10.43 13.02
CA ALA A 216 20.92 -11.45 14.06
C ALA A 216 21.80 -12.67 13.73
N ALA A 217 21.98 -13.00 12.46
CA ALA A 217 22.92 -14.04 12.01
C ALA A 217 24.40 -13.60 12.13
N ASN A 218 24.69 -12.42 12.69
CA ASN A 218 26.04 -11.83 12.82
C ASN A 218 26.80 -11.71 11.49
N LYS A 219 26.06 -11.48 10.38
CA LYS A 219 26.63 -11.34 9.03
C LYS A 219 26.85 -9.88 8.62
N GLY A 220 26.17 -8.94 9.27
CA GLY A 220 26.26 -7.51 9.00
C GLY A 220 25.86 -6.65 10.18
N PHE A 221 26.00 -5.36 10.01
CA PHE A 221 25.60 -4.35 10.98
C PHE A 221 24.82 -3.23 10.32
N ILE A 222 23.99 -2.53 11.09
CA ILE A 222 23.23 -1.37 10.61
C ILE A 222 24.15 -0.14 10.62
N LEU A 223 24.35 0.47 9.46
CA LEU A 223 25.10 1.71 9.30
C LEU A 223 24.21 2.93 9.52
N LYS A 224 22.99 2.91 8.97
CA LYS A 224 21.93 3.92 9.17
C LYS A 224 20.59 3.22 9.24
N ASP A 225 19.77 3.70 10.17
CA ASP A 225 18.44 3.14 10.42
C ASP A 225 17.36 4.20 10.14
N TYR A 226 16.51 3.98 9.15
CA TYR A 226 15.39 4.86 8.79
C TYR A 226 14.03 4.19 9.13
N ARG A 227 14.03 3.25 10.06
CA ARG A 227 12.82 2.63 10.60
C ARG A 227 12.18 3.47 11.69
N THR A 228 12.90 4.41 12.29
CA THR A 228 12.38 5.28 13.36
C THR A 228 11.96 6.64 12.82
N VAL A 229 10.99 7.26 13.50
CA VAL A 229 10.58 8.66 13.22
C VAL A 229 11.73 9.63 13.42
N LYS A 230 12.56 9.41 14.45
CA LYS A 230 13.73 10.25 14.76
C LYS A 230 14.70 10.28 13.58
N ASP A 231 15.17 9.11 13.14
CA ASP A 231 16.18 9.03 12.09
C ASP A 231 15.62 9.48 10.73
N THR A 232 14.33 9.25 10.48
CA THR A 232 13.63 9.79 9.32
C THR A 232 13.59 11.33 9.35
N THR A 233 13.29 11.91 10.51
CA THR A 233 13.27 13.37 10.69
C THR A 233 14.68 13.97 10.51
N GLU A 234 15.72 13.30 10.98
CA GLU A 234 17.11 13.72 10.76
C GLU A 234 17.48 13.71 9.27
N LEU A 235 16.95 12.75 8.49
CA LEU A 235 17.24 12.62 7.05
C LEU A 235 16.52 13.67 6.21
N ILE A 236 15.21 13.89 6.44
CA ILE A 236 14.33 14.65 5.52
C ILE A 236 13.70 15.89 6.17
N GLY A 237 13.83 16.05 7.48
CA GLY A 237 13.25 17.18 8.23
C GLY A 237 11.81 16.96 8.69
N GLY A 238 11.26 15.76 8.64
CA GLY A 238 9.89 15.45 9.06
C GLY A 238 9.46 14.02 8.81
N SER A 239 8.15 13.79 8.80
CA SER A 239 7.53 12.50 8.46
C SER A 239 7.78 12.12 6.99
N TYR A 240 7.64 10.85 6.68
CA TYR A 240 7.82 10.31 5.33
C TYR A 240 6.73 9.29 5.03
N GLN A 241 5.77 9.64 4.16
CA GLN A 241 4.73 8.71 3.75
C GLN A 241 5.31 7.68 2.80
N PHE A 242 5.58 6.47 3.29
CA PHE A 242 6.28 5.49 2.47
C PHE A 242 5.33 4.54 1.77
N THR A 243 4.88 3.48 2.43
CA THR A 243 4.09 2.42 1.80
C THR A 243 2.61 2.51 2.11
N GLY A 244 1.80 1.93 1.22
CA GLY A 244 0.36 1.88 1.38
C GLY A 244 -0.32 0.99 0.34
N ALA A 245 -1.64 0.96 0.42
CA ALA A 245 -2.49 0.39 -0.61
C ALA A 245 -2.74 1.44 -1.69
N VAL A 246 -2.36 1.11 -2.92
CA VAL A 246 -2.47 2.00 -4.08
C VAL A 246 -3.37 1.38 -5.13
N THR A 247 -4.25 2.19 -5.74
CA THR A 247 -5.08 1.82 -6.88
C THR A 247 -5.15 2.94 -7.92
N THR A 248 -5.72 2.69 -9.09
CA THR A 248 -5.86 3.72 -10.12
C THR A 248 -7.04 4.63 -9.83
N ALA A 249 -6.96 5.90 -10.26
CA ALA A 249 -8.08 6.84 -10.18
C ALA A 249 -9.32 6.32 -10.93
N ASP A 250 -9.10 5.63 -12.05
CA ASP A 250 -10.16 4.99 -12.84
C ASP A 250 -10.89 3.89 -12.06
N PHE A 251 -10.16 3.05 -11.31
CA PHE A 251 -10.79 2.00 -10.50
C PHE A 251 -11.59 2.60 -9.35
N ILE A 252 -11.09 3.66 -8.71
CA ILE A 252 -11.84 4.42 -7.70
C ILE A 252 -13.16 4.94 -8.28
N ALA A 253 -13.14 5.54 -9.46
CA ALA A 253 -14.32 6.09 -10.10
C ALA A 253 -15.35 5.01 -10.49
N LYS A 254 -14.87 3.83 -10.93
CA LYS A 254 -15.73 2.72 -11.41
C LYS A 254 -16.29 1.86 -10.29
N SER A 255 -15.55 1.70 -9.19
CA SER A 255 -15.86 0.73 -8.12
C SER A 255 -15.56 1.28 -6.72
N PRO A 256 -16.10 2.47 -6.35
CA PRO A 256 -15.77 3.11 -5.08
C PRO A 256 -16.21 2.29 -3.86
N ASP A 257 -17.26 1.50 -3.98
CA ASP A 257 -17.73 0.58 -2.93
C ASP A 257 -16.73 -0.56 -2.68
N VAL A 258 -16.14 -1.12 -3.74
CA VAL A 258 -15.10 -2.15 -3.64
C VAL A 258 -13.85 -1.57 -2.98
N VAL A 259 -13.44 -0.37 -3.39
CA VAL A 259 -12.31 0.35 -2.76
C VAL A 259 -12.57 0.55 -1.28
N GLN A 260 -13.78 1.00 -0.89
CA GLN A 260 -14.14 1.18 0.53
C GLN A 260 -14.03 -0.11 1.32
N ARG A 261 -14.49 -1.24 0.77
CA ARG A 261 -14.42 -2.55 1.43
C ARG A 261 -12.97 -3.02 1.63
N VAL A 262 -12.12 -2.86 0.62
CA VAL A 262 -10.68 -3.14 0.75
C VAL A 262 -10.05 -2.27 1.84
N VAL A 263 -10.37 -0.97 1.85
CA VAL A 263 -9.86 -0.03 2.87
C VAL A 263 -10.35 -0.38 4.27
N ASN A 264 -11.63 -0.79 4.42
CA ASN A 264 -12.16 -1.22 5.73
C ASN A 264 -11.34 -2.39 6.30
N ALA A 265 -11.07 -3.42 5.49
CA ALA A 265 -10.29 -4.57 5.91
C ALA A 265 -8.87 -4.18 6.32
N LEU A 266 -8.20 -3.32 5.53
CA LEU A 266 -6.83 -2.90 5.79
C LEU A 266 -6.71 -1.97 7.01
N VAL A 267 -7.62 -1.01 7.18
CA VAL A 267 -7.64 -0.13 8.36
C VAL A 267 -7.93 -0.92 9.64
N ARG A 268 -8.87 -1.86 9.57
CA ARG A 268 -9.12 -2.81 10.68
C ARG A 268 -7.87 -3.61 11.02
N THR A 269 -7.10 -4.03 10.02
CA THR A 269 -5.84 -4.75 10.22
C THR A 269 -4.79 -3.87 10.88
N ASN A 270 -4.63 -2.62 10.44
CA ASN A 270 -3.70 -1.67 11.07
C ASN A 270 -4.04 -1.47 12.56
N LYS A 271 -5.32 -1.29 12.90
CA LYS A 271 -5.78 -1.19 14.29
C LYS A 271 -5.47 -2.47 15.08
N PHE A 272 -5.69 -3.65 14.47
CA PHE A 272 -5.37 -4.94 15.08
C PHE A 272 -3.87 -5.07 15.38
N VAL A 273 -2.99 -4.67 14.46
CA VAL A 273 -1.53 -4.68 14.67
C VAL A 273 -1.14 -3.87 15.89
N GLN A 274 -1.73 -2.69 16.07
CA GLN A 274 -1.41 -1.81 17.20
C GLN A 274 -1.93 -2.36 18.55
N ALA A 275 -3.11 -2.98 18.53
CA ALA A 275 -3.78 -3.44 19.74
C ALA A 275 -3.36 -4.85 20.21
N THR A 276 -2.68 -5.63 19.36
CA THR A 276 -2.41 -7.05 19.59
C THR A 276 -0.93 -7.31 19.86
N ALA A 277 -0.59 -8.20 20.77
CA ALA A 277 0.80 -8.59 21.01
C ALA A 277 1.42 -9.22 19.76
N SER A 278 2.69 -8.93 19.46
CA SER A 278 3.36 -9.40 18.23
C SER A 278 3.41 -10.92 18.13
N LYS A 279 3.50 -11.61 19.27
CA LYS A 279 3.42 -13.08 19.32
C LYS A 279 2.09 -13.62 18.80
N ASP A 280 0.98 -12.97 19.18
CA ASP A 280 -0.36 -13.38 18.74
C ASP A 280 -0.60 -13.04 17.28
N ILE A 281 0.00 -11.94 16.77
CA ILE A 281 0.00 -11.60 15.34
C ILE A 281 0.78 -12.65 14.55
N ALA A 282 2.00 -12.98 14.98
CA ALA A 282 2.84 -13.98 14.33
C ALA A 282 2.15 -15.35 14.23
N ALA A 283 1.40 -15.75 15.27
CA ALA A 283 0.65 -17.01 15.28
C ALA A 283 -0.51 -17.06 14.26
N LYS A 284 -0.94 -15.93 13.68
CA LYS A 284 -1.95 -15.86 12.62
C LYS A 284 -1.36 -15.92 11.22
N LEU A 285 -0.07 -15.66 11.07
CA LEU A 285 0.60 -15.58 9.79
C LEU A 285 1.15 -16.93 9.34
N PRO A 286 1.18 -17.21 8.02
CA PRO A 286 1.80 -18.41 7.50
C PRO A 286 3.34 -18.33 7.64
N LYS A 287 3.98 -19.50 7.69
CA LYS A 287 5.45 -19.62 7.77
C LYS A 287 6.18 -18.89 6.63
N SER A 288 5.56 -18.78 5.46
CA SER A 288 6.11 -18.01 4.33
C SER A 288 6.30 -16.52 4.62
N VAL A 289 5.60 -15.99 5.64
CA VAL A 289 5.73 -14.60 6.11
C VAL A 289 6.63 -14.51 7.34
N THR A 290 6.44 -15.39 8.33
CA THR A 290 7.20 -15.34 9.60
C THR A 290 8.61 -15.91 9.47
N GLY A 291 8.86 -16.77 8.49
CA GLY A 291 10.10 -17.55 8.39
C GLY A 291 10.16 -18.69 9.42
N ASP A 292 11.36 -19.26 9.60
CA ASP A 292 11.60 -20.36 10.52
C ASP A 292 11.79 -19.91 11.97
N ASP A 293 12.36 -18.74 12.19
CA ASP A 293 12.62 -18.14 13.51
C ASP A 293 11.49 -17.17 13.90
N VAL A 294 10.42 -17.72 14.46
CA VAL A 294 9.24 -16.96 14.87
C VAL A 294 9.55 -15.99 16.01
N ASP A 295 10.47 -16.34 16.92
CA ASP A 295 10.84 -15.46 18.04
C ASP A 295 11.59 -14.21 17.53
N LEU A 296 12.46 -14.38 16.53
CA LEU A 296 13.11 -13.27 15.86
C LEU A 296 12.10 -12.41 15.12
N TYR A 297 11.12 -13.02 14.43
CA TYR A 297 10.04 -12.31 13.76
C TYR A 297 9.21 -11.46 14.74
N VAL A 298 8.86 -12.02 15.90
CA VAL A 298 8.12 -11.31 16.97
C VAL A 298 8.89 -10.08 17.44
N LYS A 299 10.18 -10.22 17.76
CA LYS A 299 11.05 -9.09 18.16
C LYS A 299 11.12 -8.02 17.06
N THR A 300 11.20 -8.45 15.81
CA THR A 300 11.25 -7.55 14.65
C THR A 300 9.94 -6.78 14.50
N LEU A 301 8.81 -7.47 14.66
CA LEU A 301 7.49 -6.86 14.61
C LEU A 301 7.25 -5.88 15.76
N ASP A 302 7.71 -6.21 16.99
CA ASP A 302 7.64 -5.28 18.12
C ASP A 302 8.35 -3.96 17.83
N ALA A 303 9.54 -4.02 17.23
CA ALA A 303 10.27 -2.83 16.82
C ALA A 303 9.56 -2.07 15.66
N ALA A 304 8.92 -2.80 14.75
CA ALA A 304 8.26 -2.23 13.58
C ALA A 304 6.95 -1.52 13.89
N LYS A 305 6.25 -1.87 14.96
CA LYS A 305 4.97 -1.24 15.36
C LYS A 305 5.06 0.27 15.45
N GLY A 306 6.21 0.82 15.84
CA GLY A 306 6.43 2.26 15.97
C GLY A 306 6.29 3.03 14.65
N TYR A 307 6.52 2.40 13.51
CA TYR A 307 6.37 3.05 12.21
C TYR A 307 5.14 2.59 11.41
N ILE A 308 4.50 1.50 11.80
CA ILE A 308 3.27 1.03 11.15
C ILE A 308 2.13 2.00 11.47
N SER A 309 1.40 2.42 10.44
CA SER A 309 0.27 3.34 10.57
C SER A 309 -0.85 2.70 11.40
N ALA A 310 -1.30 3.41 12.44
CA ALA A 310 -2.40 2.94 13.29
C ALA A 310 -3.78 3.12 12.64
N ASP A 311 -3.95 4.20 11.91
CA ASP A 311 -5.23 4.69 11.39
C ASP A 311 -5.38 4.54 9.86
N GLY A 312 -4.30 4.21 9.15
CA GLY A 312 -4.29 4.12 7.71
C GLY A 312 -4.36 5.47 6.99
N LEU A 313 -4.34 6.59 7.70
CA LEU A 313 -4.38 7.92 7.09
C LEU A 313 -3.01 8.29 6.50
N ILE A 314 -3.07 8.82 5.29
CA ILE A 314 -1.91 9.39 4.61
C ILE A 314 -1.61 10.77 5.21
N ASP A 315 -0.36 10.98 5.63
CA ASP A 315 0.12 12.27 6.09
C ASP A 315 0.51 13.17 4.90
N PRO A 316 -0.20 14.30 4.67
CA PRO A 316 0.12 15.20 3.56
C PRO A 316 1.56 15.78 3.63
N ALA A 317 2.07 16.06 4.83
CA ALA A 317 3.43 16.54 4.99
C ALA A 317 4.44 15.45 4.65
N GLY A 318 4.18 14.22 5.08
CA GLY A 318 4.99 13.06 4.71
C GLY A 318 4.98 12.79 3.20
N ALA A 319 3.83 12.96 2.54
CA ALA A 319 3.71 12.84 1.09
C ALA A 319 4.50 13.94 0.35
N GLN A 320 4.47 15.18 0.86
CA GLN A 320 5.29 16.28 0.33
C GLN A 320 6.78 16.00 0.47
N ASN A 321 7.21 15.38 1.58
CA ASN A 321 8.60 14.98 1.77
C ASN A 321 9.04 13.88 0.80
N VAL A 322 8.14 12.95 0.42
CA VAL A 322 8.45 11.97 -0.64
C VAL A 322 8.70 12.67 -1.97
N LEU A 323 7.83 13.62 -2.36
CA LEU A 323 8.03 14.39 -3.58
C LEU A 323 9.34 15.18 -3.54
N LYS A 324 9.61 15.88 -2.45
CA LYS A 324 10.85 16.63 -2.24
C LYS A 324 12.07 15.73 -2.42
N MET A 325 12.10 14.56 -1.78
CA MET A 325 13.22 13.61 -1.87
C MET A 325 13.43 13.14 -3.32
N ASN A 326 12.37 12.80 -4.04
CA ASN A 326 12.44 12.40 -5.45
C ASN A 326 13.00 13.52 -6.33
N VAL A 327 12.49 14.75 -6.19
CA VAL A 327 12.93 15.91 -6.97
C VAL A 327 14.39 16.29 -6.66
N GLU A 328 14.79 16.27 -5.40
CA GLU A 328 16.16 16.58 -5.01
C GLU A 328 17.15 15.50 -5.47
N ASP A 329 16.78 14.22 -5.41
CA ASP A 329 17.58 13.15 -5.97
C ASP A 329 17.79 13.32 -7.47
N CYS A 330 16.74 13.75 -8.20
CA CYS A 330 16.81 13.98 -9.65
C CYS A 330 17.71 15.15 -10.05
N LYS A 331 17.94 16.12 -9.19
CA LYS A 331 18.92 17.20 -9.45
C LYS A 331 20.36 16.67 -9.49
N VAL A 332 20.64 15.62 -8.70
CA VAL A 332 21.97 15.01 -8.60
C VAL A 332 22.12 13.84 -9.56
N ASN A 333 21.06 13.04 -9.70
CA ASN A 333 21.07 11.79 -10.49
C ASN A 333 19.98 11.81 -11.58
N PRO A 334 20.02 12.72 -12.57
CA PRO A 334 18.92 12.89 -13.54
C PRO A 334 18.66 11.64 -14.39
N THR A 335 19.64 10.78 -14.60
CA THR A 335 19.50 9.53 -15.36
C THR A 335 18.79 8.42 -14.60
N LEU A 336 18.67 8.53 -13.28
CA LEU A 336 18.07 7.51 -12.41
C LEU A 336 16.60 7.74 -12.11
N CYS A 337 16.06 8.90 -12.47
CA CYS A 337 14.72 9.36 -12.08
C CYS A 337 13.60 8.86 -12.97
N GLY A 338 13.93 8.17 -14.06
CA GLY A 338 12.93 7.80 -15.05
C GLY A 338 12.29 9.05 -15.69
N ASN A 339 10.99 9.23 -15.51
CA ASN A 339 10.25 10.38 -16.05
C ASN A 339 10.14 11.58 -15.08
N VAL A 340 10.66 11.48 -13.85
CA VAL A 340 10.65 12.59 -12.87
C VAL A 340 11.74 13.61 -13.24
N LYS A 341 11.40 14.89 -13.24
CA LYS A 341 12.33 16.00 -13.51
C LYS A 341 12.38 16.95 -12.30
N PRO A 342 13.50 17.68 -12.12
CA PRO A 342 13.65 18.62 -11.01
C PRO A 342 12.57 19.70 -10.89
N ASP A 343 11.94 20.06 -12.01
CA ASP A 343 10.93 21.15 -12.12
C ASP A 343 9.50 20.60 -12.22
N ASP A 344 9.30 19.29 -12.12
CA ASP A 344 7.96 18.71 -12.15
C ASP A 344 7.11 19.24 -11.00
N LYS A 345 5.96 19.81 -11.37
CA LYS A 345 4.95 20.28 -10.43
C LYS A 345 3.91 19.18 -10.26
N VAL A 346 4.08 18.39 -9.21
CA VAL A 346 3.10 17.39 -8.80
C VAL A 346 2.29 17.93 -7.64
N ASP A 347 0.98 18.05 -7.82
CA ASP A 347 0.08 18.32 -6.70
C ASP A 347 -0.05 17.07 -5.85
N VAL A 348 0.56 17.11 -4.68
CA VAL A 348 0.61 15.99 -3.74
C VAL A 348 -0.79 15.54 -3.31
N SER A 349 -1.77 16.45 -3.26
CA SER A 349 -3.16 16.12 -2.92
C SER A 349 -3.81 15.14 -3.91
N ASN A 350 -3.27 15.06 -5.12
CA ASN A 350 -3.74 14.10 -6.14
C ASN A 350 -3.15 12.70 -5.99
N LEU A 351 -2.14 12.50 -5.13
CA LEU A 351 -1.47 11.21 -4.94
C LEU A 351 -2.18 10.29 -3.96
N PHE A 352 -3.17 10.77 -3.22
CA PHE A 352 -3.87 9.97 -2.22
C PHE A 352 -5.34 10.39 -2.06
N ASP A 353 -6.11 9.54 -1.37
CA ASP A 353 -7.48 9.83 -0.97
C ASP A 353 -7.77 9.29 0.43
N ASN A 354 -7.75 10.18 1.41
CA ASN A 354 -8.02 9.85 2.81
C ASN A 354 -9.51 9.61 3.12
N SER A 355 -10.43 9.94 2.22
CA SER A 355 -11.86 9.84 2.49
C SER A 355 -12.31 8.41 2.80
N PHE A 356 -11.68 7.42 2.15
CA PHE A 356 -11.94 6.01 2.39
C PHE A 356 -11.46 5.55 3.78
N ALA A 357 -10.22 5.91 4.16
CA ALA A 357 -9.68 5.58 5.47
C ALA A 357 -10.45 6.29 6.60
N GLN A 358 -10.87 7.55 6.41
CA GLN A 358 -11.71 8.28 7.36
C GLN A 358 -13.05 7.58 7.58
N LYS A 359 -13.73 7.14 6.51
CA LYS A 359 -14.97 6.35 6.62
C LYS A 359 -14.78 5.02 7.35
N ALA A 360 -13.62 4.37 7.17
CA ALA A 360 -13.28 3.12 7.85
C ALA A 360 -13.00 3.31 9.35
N GLN A 361 -12.74 4.54 9.84
CA GLN A 361 -12.56 4.81 11.28
C GLN A 361 -13.89 4.74 12.04
N SER A 362 -14.99 5.02 11.39
CA SER A 362 -16.33 5.07 12.01
C SER A 362 -17.05 3.71 12.03
N LYS A 363 -16.45 2.67 11.51
CA LYS A 363 -16.90 1.29 11.61
C LYS A 363 -16.17 0.54 12.72
#